data_0a5ba15d35ab8e9a25a7b51d208aa4bb
#
_entry.id   0a5ba15d35ab8e9a25a7b51d208aa4bb
#
_cell.length_a   1.000
_cell.length_b   1.000
_cell.length_c   1.000
_cell.angle_alpha   90.00
_cell.angle_beta   90.00
_cell.angle_gamma   90.00
#
_symmetry.space_group_name_H-M   'P 1'
#
loop_
_entity.id
_entity.type
_entity.pdbx_description
1 polymer ?
#
loop_
_entity_poly.entity_id
_entity_poly.type
_entity_poly.pdbx_seq_one_letter_code
_entity_poly.pdbx_strand_id
1 'polypeptide(L)'
;RGTTSREIVQMARDAGAKKVYLASAAPPVRFPNVYGIDMPSPEELVAHDRTEEEVQTLLGCDWLIYQDLADLESAVAGPKFPGRKFDSSCFNGEYVTGIEPGYFERIRQLRSDEAKKKRRLAS
;
A
#
# COMPACT_ATOMS: atom_id res chain seq x y z
N ARG A 1 0.53 -2.89 5.11
CA ARG A 1 1.30 -4.03 5.66
C ARG A 1 0.64 -5.38 5.37
N GLY A 2 -0.65 -5.42 5.03
CA GLY A 2 -1.38 -6.65 4.78
C GLY A 2 -1.77 -7.46 6.02
N THR A 3 -1.36 -7.07 7.22
CA THR A 3 -1.63 -7.80 8.46
C THR A 3 -3.13 -7.95 8.71
N THR A 4 -3.87 -6.85 8.71
CA THR A 4 -5.33 -6.85 8.90
C THR A 4 -6.07 -7.65 7.83
N SER A 5 -5.67 -7.52 6.55
CA SER A 5 -6.29 -8.28 5.46
C SER A 5 -6.09 -9.79 5.65
N ARG A 6 -4.91 -10.20 6.07
CA ARG A 6 -4.59 -11.60 6.38
C ARG A 6 -5.42 -12.13 7.55
N GLU A 7 -5.58 -11.34 8.60
CA GLU A 7 -6.44 -11.69 9.75
C GLU A 7 -7.90 -11.82 9.32
N ILE A 8 -8.42 -10.90 8.48
CA ILE A 8 -9.79 -10.99 7.96
C ILE A 8 -9.99 -12.27 7.14
N VAL A 9 -9.03 -12.62 6.27
CA VAL A 9 -9.09 -13.88 5.50
C VAL A 9 -9.12 -15.08 6.45
N GLN A 10 -8.27 -15.07 7.47
CA GLN A 10 -8.23 -16.17 8.45
C GLN A 10 -9.55 -16.28 9.23
N MET A 11 -10.09 -15.15 9.70
CA MET A 11 -11.39 -15.13 10.39
C MET A 11 -12.53 -15.69 9.52
N ALA A 12 -12.55 -15.37 8.24
CA ALA A 12 -13.54 -15.91 7.31
C ALA A 12 -13.40 -17.44 7.17
N ARG A 13 -12.17 -17.95 7.10
CA ARG A 13 -11.91 -19.39 7.05
C ARG A 13 -12.30 -20.08 8.36
N ASP A 14 -11.98 -19.51 9.49
CA ASP A 14 -12.35 -20.03 10.83
C ASP A 14 -13.87 -20.07 11.01
N ALA A 15 -14.58 -19.13 10.37
CA ALA A 15 -16.05 -19.14 10.32
C ALA A 15 -16.64 -20.15 9.30
N GLY A 16 -15.79 -20.94 8.61
CA GLY A 16 -16.22 -22.00 7.71
C GLY A 16 -16.29 -21.63 6.23
N ALA A 17 -15.76 -20.47 5.83
CA ALA A 17 -15.70 -20.11 4.41
C ALA A 17 -14.81 -21.08 3.63
N LYS A 18 -15.36 -21.69 2.58
CA LYS A 18 -14.63 -22.58 1.67
C LYS A 18 -13.69 -21.84 0.74
N LYS A 19 -14.10 -20.63 0.33
CA LYS A 19 -13.31 -19.73 -0.51
C LYS A 19 -13.43 -18.32 0.01
N VAL A 20 -12.34 -17.55 -0.07
CA VAL A 20 -12.27 -16.15 0.34
C VAL A 20 -11.68 -15.33 -0.81
N TYR A 21 -12.44 -14.40 -1.30
CA TYR A 21 -12.03 -13.46 -2.34
C TYR A 21 -11.89 -12.07 -1.75
N LEU A 22 -10.82 -11.38 -2.08
CA LEU A 22 -10.58 -10.00 -1.68
C LEU A 22 -10.63 -9.08 -2.89
N ALA A 23 -11.40 -8.00 -2.79
CA ALA A 23 -11.42 -6.93 -3.76
C ALA A 23 -11.00 -5.63 -3.08
N SER A 24 -10.01 -4.96 -3.64
CA SER A 24 -9.57 -3.65 -3.20
C SER A 24 -10.20 -2.57 -4.09
N ALA A 25 -10.80 -1.56 -3.48
CA ALA A 25 -11.30 -0.38 -4.19
C ALA A 25 -10.19 0.59 -4.63
N ALA A 26 -8.95 0.29 -4.31
CA ALA A 26 -7.78 1.06 -4.71
C ALA A 26 -6.78 0.15 -5.43
N PRO A 27 -5.92 0.71 -6.30
CA PRO A 27 -4.76 0.02 -6.85
C PRO A 27 -3.81 -0.46 -5.75
N PRO A 28 -2.88 -1.38 -6.04
CA PRO A 28 -1.89 -1.82 -5.07
C PRO A 28 -1.00 -0.64 -4.64
N VAL A 29 -0.95 -0.38 -3.33
CA VAL A 29 -0.07 0.64 -2.75
C VAL A 29 1.34 0.08 -2.70
N ARG A 30 2.22 0.61 -3.54
CA ARG A 30 3.60 0.13 -3.73
C ARG A 30 4.65 1.10 -3.21
N PHE A 31 4.30 2.39 -3.11
CA PHE A 31 5.21 3.48 -2.78
C PHE A 31 4.67 4.30 -1.62
N PRO A 32 5.52 4.84 -0.74
CA PRO A 32 5.08 5.69 0.35
C PRO A 32 4.64 7.07 -0.15
N ASN A 33 3.76 7.72 0.60
CA ASN A 33 3.47 9.14 0.40
C ASN A 33 4.61 10.00 0.95
N VAL A 34 4.93 11.11 0.26
CA VAL A 34 5.96 12.06 0.67
C VAL A 34 5.40 13.46 0.98
N TYR A 35 4.10 13.62 0.87
CA TYR A 35 3.40 14.90 1.02
C TYR A 35 2.66 15.06 2.36
N GLY A 36 3.12 14.36 3.39
CA GLY A 36 2.64 14.54 4.76
C GLY A 36 1.72 13.44 5.29
N ILE A 37 1.37 12.44 4.50
CA ILE A 37 0.65 11.26 5.00
C ILE A 37 1.69 10.29 5.61
N ASP A 38 1.56 9.99 6.89
CA ASP A 38 2.42 9.00 7.54
C ASP A 38 2.09 7.60 7.03
N MET A 39 3.06 7.02 6.32
CA MET A 39 2.98 5.67 5.77
C MET A 39 4.15 4.83 6.27
N PRO A 40 4.01 3.50 6.33
CA PRO A 40 5.11 2.61 6.63
C PRO A 40 6.23 2.74 5.57
N SER A 41 7.41 2.21 5.89
CA SER A 41 8.50 2.15 4.91
C SER A 41 8.08 1.30 3.69
N PRO A 42 8.70 1.52 2.51
CA PRO A 42 8.33 0.77 1.31
C PRO A 42 8.27 -0.74 1.53
N GLU A 43 9.24 -1.30 2.23
CA GLU A 43 9.36 -2.73 2.48
C GLU A 43 8.23 -3.31 3.35
N GLU A 44 7.55 -2.44 4.11
CA GLU A 44 6.40 -2.84 4.93
C GLU A 44 5.09 -2.83 4.13
N LEU A 45 5.06 -2.25 2.94
CA LEU A 45 3.90 -2.27 2.06
C LEU A 45 3.76 -3.67 1.44
N VAL A 46 2.59 -4.28 1.57
CA VAL A 46 2.36 -5.65 1.12
C VAL A 46 2.57 -5.84 -0.38
N ALA A 47 2.30 -4.81 -1.18
CA ALA A 47 2.43 -4.84 -2.63
C ALA A 47 3.77 -4.30 -3.16
N HIS A 48 4.68 -3.86 -2.28
CA HIS A 48 6.00 -3.37 -2.70
C HIS A 48 6.82 -4.53 -3.26
N ASP A 49 7.37 -4.35 -4.45
CA ASP A 49 8.18 -5.35 -5.20
C ASP A 49 7.52 -6.74 -5.30
N ARG A 50 6.19 -6.80 -5.32
CA ARG A 50 5.43 -8.05 -5.44
C ARG A 50 4.40 -7.98 -6.55
N THR A 51 4.18 -9.12 -7.20
CA THR A 51 3.04 -9.30 -8.10
C THR A 51 1.74 -9.47 -7.31
N GLU A 52 0.61 -9.36 -7.99
CA GLU A 52 -0.70 -9.56 -7.35
C GLU A 52 -0.87 -11.00 -6.85
N GLU A 53 -0.34 -11.98 -7.59
CA GLU A 53 -0.34 -13.39 -7.21
C GLU A 53 0.49 -13.66 -5.95
N GLU A 54 1.62 -12.99 -5.81
CA GLU A 54 2.44 -13.06 -4.59
C GLU A 54 1.73 -12.45 -3.40
N VAL A 55 1.07 -11.31 -3.59
CA VAL A 55 0.24 -10.68 -2.54
C VAL A 55 -0.95 -11.57 -2.18
N GLN A 56 -1.65 -12.13 -3.16
CA GLN A 56 -2.73 -13.09 -2.95
C GLN A 56 -2.28 -14.27 -2.07
N THR A 57 -1.12 -14.84 -2.40
CA THR A 57 -0.52 -15.95 -1.65
C THR A 57 -0.18 -15.54 -0.21
N LEU A 58 0.42 -14.37 -0.03
CA LEU A 58 0.74 -13.81 1.29
C LEU A 58 -0.48 -13.57 2.16
N LEU A 59 -1.57 -13.10 1.57
CA LEU A 59 -2.83 -12.84 2.28
C LEU A 59 -3.60 -14.14 2.56
N GLY A 60 -3.32 -15.22 1.82
CA GLY A 60 -3.98 -16.51 1.96
C GLY A 60 -5.39 -16.56 1.38
N CYS A 61 -5.78 -15.61 0.55
CA CYS A 61 -7.06 -15.61 -0.16
C CYS A 61 -7.01 -16.44 -1.44
N ASP A 62 -8.18 -16.88 -1.91
CA ASP A 62 -8.27 -17.70 -3.13
C ASP A 62 -8.27 -16.84 -4.39
N TRP A 63 -8.63 -15.58 -4.26
CA TRP A 63 -8.55 -14.60 -5.34
C TRP A 63 -8.40 -13.20 -4.77
N LEU A 64 -7.56 -12.40 -5.43
CA LEU A 64 -7.30 -10.99 -5.13
C LEU A 64 -7.56 -10.17 -6.38
N ILE A 65 -8.34 -9.11 -6.25
CA ILE A 65 -8.58 -8.12 -7.30
C ILE A 65 -8.22 -6.74 -6.76
N TYR A 66 -7.43 -6.01 -7.52
CA TYR A 66 -7.19 -4.58 -7.30
C TYR A 66 -7.96 -3.74 -8.31
N GLN A 67 -8.27 -2.51 -7.93
CA GLN A 67 -8.75 -1.50 -8.86
C GLN A 67 -7.63 -1.13 -9.84
N ASP A 68 -7.97 -0.97 -11.13
CA ASP A 68 -7.05 -0.39 -12.11
C ASP A 68 -6.86 1.11 -11.86
N LEU A 69 -5.61 1.60 -12.00
CA LEU A 69 -5.29 3.00 -11.72
C LEU A 69 -5.93 3.96 -12.73
N ALA A 70 -5.91 3.62 -14.02
CA ALA A 70 -6.49 4.47 -15.05
C ALA A 70 -8.02 4.57 -14.92
N ASP A 71 -8.66 3.46 -14.57
CA ASP A 71 -10.10 3.41 -14.31
C ASP A 71 -10.47 4.21 -13.07
N LEU A 72 -9.66 4.14 -11.99
CA LEU A 72 -9.85 4.93 -10.80
C LEU A 72 -9.74 6.44 -11.09
N GLU A 73 -8.69 6.85 -11.77
CA GLU A 73 -8.48 8.27 -12.15
C GLU A 73 -9.63 8.77 -13.04
N SER A 74 -10.06 7.97 -14.01
CA SER A 74 -11.18 8.30 -14.89
C SER A 74 -12.48 8.46 -14.12
N ALA A 75 -12.76 7.55 -13.19
CA ALA A 75 -13.96 7.60 -12.36
C ALA A 75 -14.00 8.84 -11.47
N VAL A 76 -12.87 9.19 -10.85
CA VAL A 76 -12.77 10.37 -9.97
C VAL A 76 -12.80 11.69 -10.76
N ALA A 77 -12.18 11.74 -11.93
CA ALA A 77 -12.24 12.93 -12.81
C ALA A 77 -13.67 13.22 -13.25
N GLY A 78 -14.42 12.17 -13.56
CA GLY A 78 -15.78 12.26 -14.06
C GLY A 78 -15.89 12.95 -15.43
N PRO A 79 -17.06 13.02 -16.01
CA PRO A 79 -17.27 13.57 -17.36
C PRO A 79 -17.03 15.08 -17.47
N LYS A 80 -17.09 15.81 -16.34
CA LYS A 80 -16.91 17.27 -16.32
C LYS A 80 -15.45 17.72 -16.41
N PHE A 81 -14.51 16.86 -16.06
CA PHE A 81 -13.08 17.18 -16.01
C PHE A 81 -12.24 16.06 -16.61
N PRO A 82 -12.43 15.76 -17.91
CA PRO A 82 -11.68 14.71 -18.60
C PRO A 82 -10.18 15.05 -18.58
N GLY A 83 -9.34 14.09 -18.23
CA GLY A 83 -7.89 14.25 -18.17
C GLY A 83 -7.36 15.02 -16.97
N ARG A 84 -8.18 15.26 -15.94
CA ARG A 84 -7.70 15.82 -14.67
C ARG A 84 -6.70 14.85 -14.03
N LYS A 85 -5.56 15.38 -13.63
CA LYS A 85 -4.51 14.61 -12.94
C LYS A 85 -4.69 14.68 -11.43
N PHE A 86 -4.35 13.57 -10.78
CA PHE A 86 -4.36 13.40 -9.34
C PHE A 86 -2.97 12.99 -8.85
N ASP A 87 -2.72 13.13 -7.56
CA ASP A 87 -1.53 12.51 -6.97
C ASP A 87 -1.76 11.00 -6.83
N SER A 88 -1.13 10.25 -7.72
CA SER A 88 -1.17 8.79 -7.77
C SER A 88 0.17 8.16 -7.36
N SER A 89 1.05 8.95 -6.73
CA SER A 89 2.42 8.55 -6.42
C SER A 89 2.52 7.28 -5.56
N CYS A 90 1.56 7.04 -4.67
CA CYS A 90 1.50 5.82 -3.88
C CYS A 90 1.28 4.54 -4.70
N PHE A 91 0.74 4.67 -5.92
CA PHE A 91 0.47 3.54 -6.81
C PHE A 91 1.54 3.39 -7.88
N ASN A 92 1.94 4.49 -8.54
CA ASN A 92 2.84 4.47 -9.70
C ASN A 92 4.29 4.91 -9.40
N GLY A 93 4.55 5.51 -8.22
CA GLY A 93 5.88 6.01 -7.84
C GLY A 93 6.28 7.32 -8.53
N GLU A 94 5.36 7.97 -9.25
CA GLU A 94 5.61 9.24 -9.92
C GLU A 94 5.29 10.41 -9.00
N TYR A 95 6.31 11.02 -8.44
CA TYR A 95 6.17 12.16 -7.53
C TYR A 95 6.27 13.48 -8.27
N VAL A 96 5.23 14.31 -8.17
CA VAL A 96 5.13 15.60 -8.91
C VAL A 96 6.30 16.54 -8.62
N THR A 97 6.79 16.57 -7.39
CA THR A 97 7.94 17.39 -6.98
C THR A 97 9.28 16.75 -7.27
N GLY A 98 9.29 15.51 -7.77
CA GLY A 98 10.48 14.68 -7.77
C GLY A 98 10.86 14.22 -6.36
N ILE A 99 11.82 13.33 -6.27
CA ILE A 99 12.41 12.87 -5.02
C ILE A 99 13.93 12.96 -5.13
N GLU A 100 14.56 13.58 -4.16
CA GLU A 100 16.01 13.61 -4.08
C GLU A 100 16.60 12.20 -3.91
N PRO A 101 17.74 11.91 -4.56
CA PRO A 101 18.45 10.66 -4.35
C PRO A 101 18.69 10.41 -2.84
N GLY A 102 18.41 9.19 -2.37
CA GLY A 102 18.60 8.81 -0.98
C GLY A 102 17.52 9.30 0.00
N TYR A 103 16.44 9.94 -0.47
CA TYR A 103 15.34 10.39 0.40
C TYR A 103 14.75 9.24 1.24
N PHE A 104 14.38 8.14 0.62
CA PHE A 104 13.79 6.99 1.32
C PHE A 104 14.77 6.33 2.28
N GLU A 105 16.07 6.30 1.97
CA GLU A 105 17.10 5.80 2.86
C GLU A 105 17.22 6.67 4.12
N ARG A 106 17.21 8.00 3.96
CA ARG A 106 17.20 8.91 5.12
C ARG A 106 15.97 8.72 6.01
N ILE A 107 14.78 8.58 5.42
CA ILE A 107 13.55 8.33 6.20
C ILE A 107 13.63 7.00 6.93
N ARG A 108 14.16 5.95 6.30
CA ARG A 108 14.37 4.64 6.93
C ARG A 108 15.30 4.74 8.15
N GLN A 109 16.41 5.46 8.02
CA GLN A 109 17.35 5.67 9.12
C GLN A 109 16.72 6.43 10.28
N LEU A 110 16.03 7.56 10.01
CA LEU A 110 15.34 8.34 11.02
C LEU A 110 14.31 7.50 11.79
N ARG A 111 13.48 6.73 11.10
CA ARG A 111 12.50 5.83 11.74
C ARG A 111 13.16 4.73 12.57
N SER A 112 14.26 4.17 12.11
CA SER A 112 15.03 3.18 12.85
C SER A 112 15.61 3.78 14.14
N ASP A 113 16.12 4.99 14.10
CA ASP A 113 16.70 5.67 15.26
C ASP A 113 15.64 6.11 16.28
N GLU A 114 14.47 6.57 15.81
CA GLU A 114 13.33 6.82 16.69
C GLU A 114 12.82 5.54 17.37
N ALA A 115 12.75 4.43 16.64
CA ALA A 115 12.37 3.15 17.21
C ALA A 115 13.36 2.66 18.27
N LYS A 116 14.67 2.84 18.04
CA LYS A 116 15.72 2.54 19.02
C LYS A 116 15.61 3.43 20.25
N LYS A 117 15.35 4.74 20.05
CA LYS A 117 15.17 5.69 21.14
C LYS A 117 13.96 5.37 22.01
N LYS A 118 12.83 5.02 21.39
CA LYS A 118 11.62 4.59 22.11
C LYS A 118 11.85 3.32 22.94
N ARG A 119 12.59 2.34 22.41
CA ARG A 119 12.94 1.11 23.16
C ARG A 119 13.83 1.41 24.36
N ARG A 120 14.81 2.33 24.24
CA ARG A 120 15.68 2.74 25.36
C ARG A 120 14.97 3.51 26.47
N LEU A 121 13.86 4.18 26.14
CA LEU A 121 13.06 4.92 27.13
C LEU A 121 12.01 4.04 27.82
N ALA A 122 11.76 2.84 27.28
CA ALA A 122 10.79 1.88 27.82
C ALA A 122 11.47 0.76 28.64
N SER A 123 12.79 0.70 28.66
CA SER A 123 13.62 -0.21 29.47
C SER A 123 14.22 0.53 30.66
#